data_049728116583f53f71109beeb4275274
#
_entry.id   049728116583f53f71109beeb4275274
#
_cell.length_a   1.000
_cell.length_b   1.000
_cell.length_c   1.000
_cell.angle_alpha   90.00
_cell.angle_beta   90.00
_cell.angle_gamma   90.00
#
_symmetry.space_group_name_H-M   'P 1'
#
loop_
_entity.id
_entity.type
_entity.pdbx_description
1 polymer ?
#
loop_
_entity_poly.entity_id
_entity_poly.type
_entity_poly.pdbx_seq_one_letter_code
_entity_poly.pdbx_strand_id
1 'polypeptide(L)'
;MKLFFTIYFFLFTSNCWSSDITYNDLIKKEGIFYILNTEKPFSGKISGAITGEFYNGKKIGKFIKYYDNGNLLSKSNFKQNKLEGEKIEFFRNGNTLSKGNYLNNALDGEYFNYYSFGQILSKKNYKNGM
;
A
#
# COMPACT_ATOMS: atom_id res chain seq x y z
N MET A 1 -23.42 49.72 36.22
CA MET A 1 -22.27 48.87 36.43
C MET A 1 -22.48 47.63 35.54
N LYS A 2 -21.84 47.61 34.35
CA LYS A 2 -21.98 46.50 33.40
C LYS A 2 -20.78 45.56 33.60
N LEU A 3 -21.03 44.34 34.09
CA LEU A 3 -20.03 43.29 34.16
C LEU A 3 -19.81 42.75 32.75
N PHE A 4 -18.63 42.95 32.20
CA PHE A 4 -18.15 42.25 31.03
C PHE A 4 -17.59 40.87 31.43
N PHE A 5 -18.33 39.81 31.13
CA PHE A 5 -17.80 38.44 31.19
C PHE A 5 -16.96 38.20 29.93
N THR A 6 -15.64 38.25 30.11
CA THR A 6 -14.71 37.85 29.07
C THR A 6 -14.65 36.33 29.08
N ILE A 7 -15.31 35.70 28.12
CA ILE A 7 -15.18 34.24 27.90
C ILE A 7 -13.85 34.01 27.23
N TYR A 8 -12.89 33.49 27.99
CA TYR A 8 -11.67 32.95 27.45
C TYR A 8 -11.99 31.62 26.75
N PHE A 9 -12.02 31.64 25.41
CA PHE A 9 -12.07 30.45 24.59
C PHE A 9 -10.68 29.84 24.62
N PHE A 10 -10.46 28.86 25.51
CA PHE A 10 -9.29 28.00 25.45
C PHE A 10 -9.40 27.13 24.20
N LEU A 11 -8.73 27.57 23.14
CA LEU A 11 -8.44 26.70 22.00
C LEU A 11 -7.47 25.62 22.50
N PHE A 12 -8.02 24.51 22.94
CA PHE A 12 -7.25 23.26 23.04
C PHE A 12 -6.88 22.88 21.60
N THR A 13 -5.73 23.33 21.14
CA THR A 13 -5.03 22.67 20.05
C THR A 13 -4.60 21.32 20.58
N SER A 14 -5.47 20.31 20.43
CA SER A 14 -5.06 18.93 20.55
C SER A 14 -4.06 18.70 19.42
N ASN A 15 -2.77 18.83 19.73
CA ASN A 15 -1.72 18.18 18.94
C ASN A 15 -1.98 16.68 19.03
N CYS A 16 -2.90 16.21 18.21
CA CYS A 16 -3.04 14.80 17.93
C CYS A 16 -1.78 14.43 17.15
N TRP A 17 -0.76 13.98 17.86
CA TRP A 17 0.31 13.21 17.25
C TRP A 17 -0.37 11.92 16.78
N SER A 18 -0.96 11.96 15.59
CA SER A 18 -1.33 10.77 14.87
C SER A 18 -0.01 10.07 14.53
N SER A 19 0.35 9.07 15.32
CA SER A 19 1.41 8.15 14.91
C SER A 19 0.97 7.58 13.56
N ASP A 20 1.84 7.73 12.55
CA ASP A 20 1.57 7.19 11.23
C ASP A 20 1.30 5.69 11.35
N ILE A 21 0.17 5.25 10.84
CA ILE A 21 -0.16 3.84 10.79
C ILE A 21 0.76 3.17 9.77
N THR A 22 1.39 2.09 10.20
CA THR A 22 2.24 1.25 9.34
C THR A 22 1.53 -0.08 9.03
N TYR A 23 2.08 -0.83 8.08
CA TYR A 23 1.53 -2.16 7.77
C TYR A 23 1.58 -3.13 8.96
N ASN A 24 2.56 -2.97 9.86
CA ASN A 24 2.73 -3.82 11.05
C ASN A 24 1.68 -3.55 12.14
N ASP A 25 0.98 -2.43 12.08
CA ASP A 25 -0.11 -2.09 13.00
C ASP A 25 -1.44 -2.71 12.56
N LEU A 26 -1.46 -3.41 11.42
CA LEU A 26 -2.65 -4.03 10.86
C LEU A 26 -2.67 -5.54 11.08
N ILE A 27 -3.84 -6.07 11.38
CA ILE A 27 -4.13 -7.50 11.42
C ILE A 27 -5.16 -7.84 10.34
N LYS A 28 -4.97 -8.99 9.69
CA LYS A 28 -5.91 -9.48 8.67
C LYS A 28 -6.76 -10.63 9.26
N LYS A 29 -8.09 -10.47 9.18
CA LYS A 29 -9.06 -11.49 9.56
C LYS A 29 -10.03 -11.69 8.39
N GLU A 30 -10.14 -12.92 7.90
CA GLU A 30 -11.07 -13.29 6.79
C GLU A 30 -10.95 -12.34 5.57
N GLY A 31 -9.72 -11.95 5.21
CA GLY A 31 -9.47 -11.07 4.08
C GLY A 31 -9.63 -9.57 4.35
N ILE A 32 -10.08 -9.17 5.54
CA ILE A 32 -10.31 -7.78 5.94
C ILE A 32 -9.20 -7.33 6.90
N PHE A 33 -8.68 -6.12 6.68
CA PHE A 33 -7.65 -5.53 7.52
C PHE A 33 -8.26 -4.62 8.60
N TYR A 34 -7.72 -4.74 9.81
CA TYR A 34 -8.09 -3.99 11.01
C TYR A 34 -6.83 -3.40 11.64
N ILE A 35 -6.94 -2.28 12.33
CA ILE A 35 -5.88 -1.88 13.27
C ILE A 35 -5.88 -2.88 14.42
N LEU A 36 -4.68 -3.29 14.85
CA LEU A 36 -4.50 -4.22 15.97
C LEU A 36 -5.34 -3.77 17.18
N ASN A 37 -6.04 -4.73 17.79
CA ASN A 37 -6.95 -4.50 18.93
C ASN A 37 -8.19 -3.63 18.64
N THR A 38 -8.58 -3.48 17.38
CA THR A 38 -9.84 -2.85 17.00
C THR A 38 -10.76 -3.82 16.28
N GLU A 39 -12.07 -3.52 16.26
CA GLU A 39 -13.09 -4.33 15.58
C GLU A 39 -13.64 -3.64 14.32
N LYS A 40 -13.25 -2.39 14.08
CA LYS A 40 -13.67 -1.65 12.90
C LYS A 40 -12.68 -1.88 11.75
N PRO A 41 -13.14 -2.26 10.54
CA PRO A 41 -12.28 -2.36 9.36
C PRO A 41 -11.50 -1.07 9.12
N PHE A 42 -10.21 -1.20 8.81
CA PHE A 42 -9.34 -0.06 8.61
C PHE A 42 -9.66 0.69 7.31
N SER A 43 -9.80 2.00 7.40
CA SER A 43 -9.81 2.91 6.26
C SER A 43 -8.78 4.01 6.48
N GLY A 44 -7.90 4.22 5.52
CA GLY A 44 -6.85 5.22 5.60
C GLY A 44 -5.59 4.82 4.87
N LYS A 45 -4.57 5.67 4.98
CA LYS A 45 -3.26 5.46 4.38
C LYS A 45 -2.29 4.88 5.39
N ILE A 46 -1.38 4.05 4.91
CA ILE A 46 -0.24 3.55 5.68
C ILE A 46 1.05 4.14 5.13
N SER A 47 2.05 4.25 6.01
CA SER A 47 3.39 4.75 5.71
C SER A 47 4.48 3.76 6.11
N GLY A 48 5.75 4.10 5.84
CA GLY A 48 6.91 3.29 6.18
C GLY A 48 7.39 2.40 5.03
N ALA A 49 7.88 1.21 5.35
CA ALA A 49 8.41 0.26 4.37
C ALA A 49 7.38 -0.22 3.32
N ILE A 50 6.10 -0.07 3.65
CA ILE A 50 4.98 -0.30 2.74
C ILE A 50 4.08 0.93 2.82
N THR A 51 3.77 1.53 1.67
CA THR A 51 2.80 2.62 1.55
C THR A 51 1.61 2.18 0.73
N GLY A 52 0.43 2.66 1.08
CA GLY A 52 -0.80 2.32 0.37
C GLY A 52 -2.02 2.85 1.08
N GLU A 53 -3.17 2.54 0.53
CA GLU A 53 -4.46 2.99 1.05
C GLU A 53 -5.43 1.81 1.20
N PHE A 54 -6.25 1.88 2.23
CA PHE A 54 -7.30 0.92 2.52
C PHE A 54 -8.65 1.61 2.62
N TYR A 55 -9.69 0.92 2.19
CA TYR A 55 -11.07 1.31 2.38
C TYR A 55 -11.88 0.11 2.89
N ASN A 56 -12.54 0.28 4.04
CA ASN A 56 -13.27 -0.80 4.72
C ASN A 56 -12.46 -2.10 4.83
N GLY A 57 -11.18 -1.99 5.21
CA GLY A 57 -10.28 -3.12 5.40
C GLY A 57 -9.78 -3.78 4.12
N LYS A 58 -9.98 -3.18 2.96
CA LYS A 58 -9.51 -3.69 1.67
C LYS A 58 -8.50 -2.75 1.05
N LYS A 59 -7.45 -3.30 0.47
CA LYS A 59 -6.45 -2.54 -0.29
C LYS A 59 -7.09 -1.93 -1.52
N ILE A 60 -6.81 -0.64 -1.75
CA ILE A 60 -7.24 0.10 -2.93
C ILE A 60 -6.08 0.90 -3.52
N GLY A 61 -6.05 1.03 -4.85
CA GLY A 61 -5.08 1.85 -5.55
C GLY A 61 -3.64 1.33 -5.44
N LYS A 62 -2.69 2.25 -5.48
CA LYS A 62 -1.27 1.96 -5.56
C LYS A 62 -0.70 1.54 -4.20
N PHE A 63 0.03 0.42 -4.19
CA PHE A 63 0.87 -0.02 -3.09
C PHE A 63 2.33 -0.01 -3.53
N ILE A 64 3.20 0.56 -2.70
CA ILE A 64 4.64 0.61 -2.93
C ILE A 64 5.32 -0.03 -1.74
N LYS A 65 6.26 -0.94 -2.02
CA LYS A 65 7.14 -1.52 -1.01
C LYS A 65 8.58 -1.06 -1.27
N TYR A 66 9.30 -0.86 -0.19
CA TYR A 66 10.70 -0.46 -0.21
C TYR A 66 11.59 -1.50 0.45
N TYR A 67 12.81 -1.63 -0.05
CA TYR A 67 13.89 -2.30 0.66
C TYR A 67 14.34 -1.47 1.87
N ASP A 68 15.10 -2.09 2.78
CA ASP A 68 15.70 -1.44 3.94
C ASP A 68 16.70 -0.31 3.57
N ASN A 69 17.30 -0.37 2.37
CA ASN A 69 18.15 0.69 1.82
C ASN A 69 17.38 1.86 1.19
N GLY A 70 16.03 1.86 1.23
CA GLY A 70 15.17 2.89 0.66
C GLY A 70 14.86 2.72 -0.83
N ASN A 71 15.48 1.78 -1.54
CA ASN A 71 15.17 1.50 -2.93
C ASN A 71 13.81 0.80 -3.07
N LEU A 72 13.16 1.00 -4.21
CA LEU A 72 11.89 0.34 -4.51
C LEU A 72 12.07 -1.18 -4.55
N LEU A 73 11.19 -1.90 -3.84
CA LEU A 73 11.07 -3.36 -3.93
C LEU A 73 9.96 -3.74 -4.90
N SER A 74 8.78 -3.10 -4.80
CA SER A 74 7.69 -3.35 -5.74
C SER A 74 6.70 -2.20 -5.82
N LYS A 75 6.03 -2.11 -6.97
CA LYS A 75 4.84 -1.29 -7.21
C LYS A 75 3.72 -2.19 -7.69
N SER A 76 2.54 -2.03 -7.13
CA SER A 76 1.36 -2.80 -7.50
C SER A 76 0.10 -1.96 -7.37
N ASN A 77 -0.97 -2.37 -8.05
CA ASN A 77 -2.27 -1.74 -7.95
C ASN A 77 -3.30 -2.75 -7.45
N PHE A 78 -4.19 -2.28 -6.59
CA PHE A 78 -5.24 -3.09 -6.00
C PHE A 78 -6.62 -2.49 -6.24
N LYS A 79 -7.58 -3.37 -6.48
CA LYS A 79 -8.99 -3.08 -6.48
C LYS A 79 -9.67 -4.03 -5.51
N GLN A 80 -10.12 -3.50 -4.36
CA GLN A 80 -10.76 -4.29 -3.31
C GLN A 80 -9.98 -5.56 -2.95
N ASN A 81 -8.72 -5.41 -2.51
CA ASN A 81 -7.79 -6.49 -2.15
C ASN A 81 -7.25 -7.34 -3.30
N LYS A 82 -7.71 -7.15 -4.51
CA LYS A 82 -7.25 -7.92 -5.67
C LYS A 82 -6.24 -7.14 -6.49
N LEU A 83 -5.16 -7.79 -6.92
CA LEU A 83 -4.22 -7.21 -7.87
C LEU A 83 -4.95 -6.95 -9.19
N GLU A 84 -4.86 -5.69 -9.64
CA GLU A 84 -5.50 -5.22 -10.85
C GLU A 84 -4.57 -4.24 -11.56
N GLY A 85 -4.18 -4.53 -12.79
CA GLY A 85 -3.25 -3.73 -13.56
C GLY A 85 -1.79 -4.15 -13.37
N GLU A 86 -0.87 -3.22 -13.63
CA GLU A 86 0.56 -3.49 -13.65
C GLU A 86 1.13 -3.75 -12.23
N LYS A 87 1.96 -4.79 -12.13
CA LYS A 87 2.85 -5.01 -10.99
C LYS A 87 4.28 -5.06 -11.50
N ILE A 88 5.17 -4.32 -10.83
CA ILE A 88 6.60 -4.31 -11.10
C ILE A 88 7.33 -4.67 -9.80
N GLU A 89 8.31 -5.56 -9.90
CA GLU A 89 9.25 -5.88 -8.84
C GLU A 89 10.66 -5.48 -9.26
N PHE A 90 11.46 -5.07 -8.30
CA PHE A 90 12.81 -4.54 -8.53
C PHE A 90 13.86 -5.31 -7.74
N PHE A 91 15.04 -5.43 -8.31
CA PHE A 91 16.24 -5.82 -7.57
C PHE A 91 16.66 -4.72 -6.58
N ARG A 92 17.47 -5.07 -5.58
CA ARG A 92 18.01 -4.08 -4.62
C ARG A 92 18.85 -2.98 -5.28
N ASN A 93 19.43 -3.24 -6.45
CA ASN A 93 20.19 -2.25 -7.22
C ASN A 93 19.30 -1.27 -8.02
N GLY A 94 17.96 -1.42 -7.95
CA GLY A 94 17.00 -0.57 -8.63
C GLY A 94 16.58 -1.03 -10.03
N ASN A 95 17.24 -2.03 -10.61
CA ASN A 95 16.83 -2.59 -11.89
C ASN A 95 15.57 -3.45 -11.75
N THR A 96 14.77 -3.51 -12.79
CA THR A 96 13.54 -4.32 -12.80
C THR A 96 13.88 -5.80 -12.70
N LEU A 97 13.21 -6.49 -11.78
CA LEU A 97 13.24 -7.94 -11.62
C LEU A 97 12.16 -8.60 -12.48
N SER A 98 10.93 -8.12 -12.36
CA SER A 98 9.79 -8.63 -13.11
C SER A 98 8.74 -7.55 -13.36
N LYS A 99 7.95 -7.74 -14.42
CA LYS A 99 6.86 -6.85 -14.79
C LYS A 99 5.75 -7.65 -15.44
N GLY A 100 4.51 -7.43 -15.01
CA GLY A 100 3.34 -8.07 -15.60
C GLY A 100 2.05 -7.36 -15.27
N ASN A 101 1.00 -7.72 -16.00
CA ASN A 101 -0.35 -7.24 -15.75
C ASN A 101 -1.18 -8.31 -15.05
N TYR A 102 -2.06 -7.86 -14.19
CA TYR A 102 -2.95 -8.69 -13.39
C TYR A 102 -4.40 -8.27 -13.58
N LEU A 103 -5.26 -9.26 -13.62
CA LEU A 103 -6.71 -9.12 -13.61
C LEU A 103 -7.27 -10.06 -12.54
N ASN A 104 -7.93 -9.51 -11.51
CA ASN A 104 -8.47 -10.30 -10.40
C ASN A 104 -7.45 -11.28 -9.77
N ASN A 105 -6.26 -10.81 -9.42
CA ASN A 105 -5.14 -11.60 -8.87
C ASN A 105 -4.45 -12.57 -9.84
N ALA A 106 -4.95 -12.75 -11.06
CA ALA A 106 -4.34 -13.63 -12.05
C ALA A 106 -3.52 -12.83 -13.06
N LEU A 107 -2.38 -13.38 -13.50
CA LEU A 107 -1.62 -12.81 -14.60
C LEU A 107 -2.48 -12.81 -15.88
N ASP A 108 -2.50 -11.67 -16.56
CA ASP A 108 -3.23 -11.49 -17.80
C ASP A 108 -2.43 -10.58 -18.75
N GLY A 109 -1.95 -11.14 -19.85
CA GLY A 109 -1.07 -10.48 -20.79
C GLY A 109 0.41 -10.85 -20.65
N GLU A 110 1.27 -9.97 -21.10
CA GLU A 110 2.71 -10.20 -21.10
C GLU A 110 3.31 -10.14 -19.70
N TYR A 111 4.20 -11.08 -19.42
CA TYR A 111 5.01 -11.11 -18.21
C TYR A 111 6.48 -11.24 -18.55
N PHE A 112 7.29 -10.36 -18.00
CA PHE A 112 8.73 -10.28 -18.23
C PHE A 112 9.49 -10.57 -16.95
N ASN A 113 10.56 -11.33 -17.07
CA ASN A 113 11.62 -11.43 -16.06
C ASN A 113 12.91 -10.86 -16.64
N TYR A 114 13.72 -10.28 -15.78
CA TYR A 114 14.98 -9.64 -16.15
C TYR A 114 16.14 -10.17 -15.33
N TYR A 115 17.33 -10.15 -15.90
CA TYR A 115 18.56 -10.26 -15.14
C TYR A 115 18.83 -8.98 -14.33
N SER A 116 19.62 -9.07 -13.26
CA SER A 116 19.94 -7.94 -12.38
C SER A 116 20.69 -6.79 -13.11
N PHE A 117 21.29 -7.08 -14.26
CA PHE A 117 21.94 -6.07 -15.12
C PHE A 117 21.03 -5.51 -16.23
N GLY A 118 19.73 -5.83 -16.22
CA GLY A 118 18.70 -5.17 -17.04
C GLY A 118 18.28 -5.88 -18.31
N GLN A 119 18.95 -6.95 -18.74
CA GLN A 119 18.54 -7.71 -19.91
C GLN A 119 17.33 -8.60 -19.61
N ILE A 120 16.48 -8.83 -20.62
CA ILE A 120 15.34 -9.74 -20.51
C ILE A 120 15.85 -11.18 -20.35
N LEU A 121 15.43 -11.82 -19.25
CA LEU A 121 15.66 -13.24 -19.01
C LEU A 121 14.60 -14.10 -19.70
N SER A 122 13.32 -13.71 -19.60
CA SER A 122 12.22 -14.42 -20.21
C SER A 122 11.02 -13.53 -20.44
N LYS A 123 10.24 -13.87 -21.47
CA LYS A 123 8.94 -13.30 -21.78
C LYS A 123 7.92 -14.41 -21.91
N LYS A 124 6.77 -14.25 -21.25
CA LYS A 124 5.65 -15.18 -21.31
C LYS A 124 4.35 -14.41 -21.53
N ASN A 125 3.37 -15.04 -22.15
CA ASN A 125 2.02 -14.53 -22.23
C ASN A 125 1.09 -15.38 -21.38
N TYR A 126 0.25 -14.73 -20.61
CA TYR A 126 -0.73 -15.35 -19.74
C TYR A 126 -2.14 -14.89 -20.09
N LYS A 127 -3.10 -15.78 -19.91
CA LYS A 127 -4.52 -15.46 -19.91
C LYS A 127 -5.15 -16.14 -18.70
N ASN A 128 -5.75 -15.35 -17.81
CA ASN A 128 -6.35 -15.85 -16.56
C ASN A 128 -5.38 -16.73 -15.73
N GLY A 129 -4.09 -16.36 -15.69
CA GLY A 129 -3.06 -17.07 -14.92
C GLY A 129 -2.47 -18.32 -15.56
N MET A 130 -2.84 -18.65 -16.78
CA MET A 130 -2.36 -19.83 -17.54
C MET A 130 -1.55 -19.42 -18.77
#